data_1bba749ce582f3dce49e2a8d6cdc4fe9
#
_entry.id   1bba749ce582f3dce49e2a8d6cdc4fe9
#
_cell.length_a   1.000
_cell.length_b   1.000
_cell.length_c   1.000
_cell.angle_alpha   90.00
_cell.angle_beta   90.00
_cell.angle_gamma   90.00
#
_symmetry.space_group_name_H-M   'P 1'
#
loop_
_entity.id
_entity.type
_entity.pdbx_description
1 polymer ?
#
loop_
_entity_poly.entity_id
_entity_poly.type
_entity_poly.pdbx_seq_one_letter_code
_entity_poly.pdbx_strand_id
1 'polypeptide(L)'
;MPIEDRDDAYVLTHALAKDTLSRIRDKNTEQVGFRKGLVKLGRICGYEIIDGAMETEYVAIETPLEETTGERVKGLDDVVIINVLRAATPFVEGLLKAFPRAKQGVISAGRDEEAGMNDDGEFPITVDYVKLPEITEDDTVIIADPMLATGSTMCTVLDHVLDDQPSPEDLFVLSAVSAPAGLLRVADEFPQADLLTVSIDDYLNDDGFIIPGLGDAGDRAFRTQ
;
A
#
# COMPACT_ATOMS: atom_id res chain seq x y z
N MET A 1 -12.49 -1.29 -15.70
CA MET A 1 -11.50 -1.66 -14.65
C MET A 1 -12.09 -1.27 -13.31
N PRO A 2 -11.86 -2.00 -12.23
CA PRO A 2 -12.34 -1.64 -10.89
C PRO A 2 -11.45 -0.60 -10.19
N ILE A 3 -10.89 0.32 -10.97
CA ILE A 3 -10.10 1.46 -10.49
C ILE A 3 -10.75 2.72 -11.04
N GLU A 4 -11.07 3.65 -10.15
CA GLU A 4 -11.60 4.98 -10.48
C GLU A 4 -10.53 6.03 -10.16
N ASP A 5 -10.22 6.87 -11.14
CA ASP A 5 -9.40 8.07 -10.95
C ASP A 5 -10.21 9.13 -10.19
N ARG A 6 -9.67 9.62 -9.07
CA ARG A 6 -10.28 10.66 -8.24
C ARG A 6 -9.24 11.65 -7.79
N ASP A 7 -9.18 12.76 -8.51
CA ASP A 7 -8.31 13.91 -8.23
C ASP A 7 -6.85 13.53 -7.92
N ASP A 8 -6.54 13.17 -6.66
CA ASP A 8 -5.19 12.90 -6.20
C ASP A 8 -4.92 11.40 -5.95
N ALA A 9 -5.84 10.49 -6.30
CA ALA A 9 -5.68 9.06 -6.04
C ALA A 9 -6.54 8.15 -6.93
N TYR A 10 -6.08 6.94 -7.12
CA TYR A 10 -6.82 5.84 -7.73
C TYR A 10 -7.58 5.04 -6.67
N VAL A 11 -8.90 4.95 -6.78
CA VAL A 11 -9.74 4.20 -5.84
C VAL A 11 -10.09 2.83 -6.42
N LEU A 12 -9.72 1.77 -5.71
CA LEU A 12 -10.07 0.40 -6.06
C LEU A 12 -11.55 0.13 -5.74
N THR A 13 -12.35 -0.10 -6.79
CA THR A 13 -13.81 -0.27 -6.66
C THR A 13 -14.26 -1.73 -6.64
N HIS A 14 -13.32 -2.68 -6.56
CA HIS A 14 -13.61 -4.12 -6.53
C HIS A 14 -14.57 -4.48 -5.38
N ALA A 15 -15.71 -5.10 -5.70
CA ALA A 15 -16.79 -5.37 -4.72
C ALA A 15 -16.32 -6.19 -3.51
N LEU A 16 -15.43 -7.17 -3.72
CA LEU A 16 -14.89 -7.98 -2.63
C LEU A 16 -13.89 -7.23 -1.75
N ALA A 17 -13.17 -6.22 -2.28
CA ALA A 17 -12.34 -5.34 -1.49
C ALA A 17 -13.21 -4.49 -0.56
N LYS A 18 -14.27 -3.89 -1.10
CA LYS A 18 -15.24 -3.08 -0.32
C LYS A 18 -15.96 -3.91 0.76
N ASP A 19 -16.42 -5.14 0.45
CA ASP A 19 -17.00 -6.06 1.44
C ASP A 19 -15.99 -6.40 2.54
N THR A 20 -14.75 -6.69 2.17
CA THR A 20 -13.69 -7.03 3.12
C THR A 20 -13.34 -5.85 4.01
N LEU A 21 -13.22 -4.65 3.43
CA LEU A 21 -12.99 -3.42 4.18
C LEU A 21 -14.13 -3.16 5.16
N SER A 22 -15.39 -3.30 4.74
CA SER A 22 -16.55 -3.14 5.63
C SER A 22 -16.49 -4.09 6.85
N ARG A 23 -16.05 -5.33 6.65
CA ARG A 23 -15.89 -6.30 7.74
C ARG A 23 -14.79 -5.92 8.73
N ILE A 24 -13.62 -5.48 8.24
CA ILE A 24 -12.52 -5.10 9.13
C ILE A 24 -12.75 -3.76 9.82
N ARG A 25 -13.61 -2.89 9.28
CA ARG A 25 -14.05 -1.67 9.97
C ARG A 25 -14.91 -1.95 11.19
N ASP A 26 -15.67 -3.04 11.20
CA ASP A 26 -16.51 -3.40 12.33
C ASP A 26 -15.65 -3.59 13.59
N LYS A 27 -15.98 -2.80 14.65
CA LYS A 27 -15.29 -2.84 15.94
C LYS A 27 -15.35 -4.22 16.63
N ASN A 28 -16.36 -5.03 16.28
CA ASN A 28 -16.52 -6.38 16.82
C ASN A 28 -15.67 -7.43 16.05
N THR A 29 -15.01 -7.04 14.98
CA THR A 29 -14.10 -7.94 14.27
C THR A 29 -12.86 -8.18 15.12
N GLU A 30 -12.73 -9.41 15.61
CA GLU A 30 -11.60 -9.85 16.42
C GLU A 30 -10.29 -9.86 15.63
N GLN A 31 -9.17 -9.86 16.35
CA GLN A 31 -7.81 -9.83 15.78
C GLN A 31 -7.58 -10.78 14.59
N VAL A 32 -7.99 -12.05 14.73
CA VAL A 32 -7.78 -13.05 13.66
C VAL A 32 -8.57 -12.68 12.40
N GLY A 33 -9.81 -12.22 12.58
CA GLY A 33 -10.67 -11.73 11.49
C GLY A 33 -10.08 -10.49 10.82
N PHE A 34 -9.60 -9.54 11.62
CA PHE A 34 -8.98 -8.31 11.17
C PHE A 34 -7.73 -8.59 10.31
N ARG A 35 -6.78 -9.39 10.83
CA ARG A 35 -5.57 -9.79 10.09
C ARG A 35 -5.90 -10.51 8.78
N LYS A 36 -6.80 -11.50 8.81
CA LYS A 36 -7.24 -12.21 7.61
C LYS A 36 -7.88 -11.26 6.59
N GLY A 37 -8.60 -10.24 7.08
CA GLY A 37 -9.15 -9.20 6.23
C GLY A 37 -8.08 -8.36 5.54
N LEU A 38 -7.05 -7.92 6.26
CA LEU A 38 -5.90 -7.21 5.67
C LEU A 38 -5.16 -8.06 4.64
N VAL A 39 -4.88 -9.34 4.95
CA VAL A 39 -4.28 -10.28 3.97
C VAL A 39 -5.13 -10.40 2.71
N LYS A 40 -6.46 -10.51 2.88
CA LYS A 40 -7.38 -10.61 1.74
C LYS A 40 -7.40 -9.33 0.91
N LEU A 41 -7.40 -8.14 1.56
CA LEU A 41 -7.32 -6.86 0.87
C LEU A 41 -6.02 -6.74 0.08
N GLY A 42 -4.87 -6.98 0.70
CA GLY A 42 -3.58 -6.91 0.02
C GLY A 42 -3.52 -7.81 -1.22
N ARG A 43 -4.09 -9.02 -1.13
CA ARG A 43 -4.15 -9.93 -2.28
C ARG A 43 -5.03 -9.39 -3.41
N ILE A 44 -6.19 -8.82 -3.08
CA ILE A 44 -7.09 -8.23 -4.09
C ILE A 44 -6.42 -7.02 -4.72
N CYS A 45 -5.86 -6.11 -3.91
CA CYS A 45 -5.15 -4.93 -4.40
C CYS A 45 -4.01 -5.31 -5.34
N GLY A 46 -3.23 -6.35 -5.00
CA GLY A 46 -2.16 -6.85 -5.87
C GLY A 46 -2.67 -7.33 -7.23
N TYR A 47 -3.80 -8.03 -7.29
CA TYR A 47 -4.39 -8.44 -8.57
C TYR A 47 -4.91 -7.25 -9.39
N GLU A 48 -5.47 -6.25 -8.73
CA GLU A 48 -5.95 -5.03 -9.40
C GLU A 48 -4.78 -4.19 -9.95
N ILE A 49 -3.65 -4.13 -9.25
CA ILE A 49 -2.42 -3.49 -9.76
C ILE A 49 -1.93 -4.22 -11.00
N ILE A 50 -1.88 -5.55 -10.97
CA ILE A 50 -1.47 -6.35 -12.14
C ILE A 50 -2.39 -6.08 -13.34
N ASP A 51 -3.71 -6.11 -13.14
CA ASP A 51 -4.69 -5.94 -14.22
C ASP A 51 -4.76 -4.49 -14.73
N GLY A 52 -4.52 -3.52 -13.85
CA GLY A 52 -4.72 -2.09 -14.15
C GLY A 52 -3.47 -1.31 -14.56
N ALA A 53 -2.30 -1.72 -14.09
CA ALA A 53 -1.07 -0.95 -14.27
C ALA A 53 0.05 -1.71 -14.99
N MET A 54 0.04 -3.05 -14.99
CA MET A 54 1.11 -3.81 -15.64
C MET A 54 0.77 -4.16 -17.09
N GLU A 55 1.76 -4.04 -17.97
CA GLU A 55 1.62 -4.42 -19.36
C GLU A 55 1.63 -5.93 -19.56
N THR A 56 1.01 -6.40 -20.65
CA THR A 56 1.10 -7.78 -21.09
C THR A 56 1.86 -7.89 -22.40
N GLU A 57 2.45 -9.07 -22.64
CA GLU A 57 3.14 -9.41 -23.89
C GLU A 57 2.72 -10.80 -24.40
N TYR A 58 2.78 -10.98 -25.72
CA TYR A 58 2.55 -12.28 -26.33
C TYR A 58 3.86 -13.04 -26.47
N VAL A 59 3.89 -14.28 -25.96
CA VAL A 59 5.07 -15.16 -26.00
C VAL A 59 4.74 -16.49 -26.69
N ALA A 60 5.70 -17.05 -27.41
CA ALA A 60 5.56 -18.40 -27.93
C ALA A 60 5.59 -19.42 -26.79
N ILE A 61 4.66 -20.35 -26.81
CA ILE A 61 4.52 -21.42 -25.82
C ILE A 61 4.47 -22.76 -26.54
N GLU A 62 5.29 -23.72 -26.10
CA GLU A 62 5.20 -25.11 -26.51
C GLU A 62 4.29 -25.85 -25.52
N THR A 63 3.15 -26.32 -26.02
CA THR A 63 2.25 -27.19 -25.24
C THR A 63 2.61 -28.66 -25.47
N PRO A 64 2.09 -29.60 -24.70
CA PRO A 64 2.30 -31.03 -24.98
C PRO A 64 1.78 -31.51 -26.35
N LEU A 65 0.99 -30.69 -27.06
CA LEU A 65 0.35 -31.07 -28.32
C LEU A 65 0.88 -30.29 -29.53
N GLU A 66 1.09 -28.97 -29.36
CA GLU A 66 1.55 -28.07 -30.46
C GLU A 66 2.10 -26.77 -29.92
N GLU A 67 2.77 -26.01 -30.77
CA GLU A 67 3.17 -24.64 -30.51
C GLU A 67 1.95 -23.70 -30.54
N THR A 68 1.91 -22.73 -29.64
CA THR A 68 0.87 -21.70 -29.59
C THR A 68 1.44 -20.38 -29.08
N THR A 69 0.59 -19.34 -29.05
CA THR A 69 0.93 -18.04 -28.46
C THR A 69 0.14 -17.90 -27.17
N GLY A 70 0.82 -17.50 -26.09
CA GLY A 70 0.22 -17.16 -24.81
C GLY A 70 0.47 -15.71 -24.44
N GLU A 71 -0.31 -15.19 -23.51
CA GLU A 71 -0.16 -13.86 -22.95
C GLU A 71 0.49 -13.96 -21.56
N ARG A 72 1.44 -13.07 -21.28
CA ARG A 72 2.11 -12.97 -19.98
C ARG A 72 2.17 -11.52 -19.52
N VAL A 73 2.15 -11.33 -18.22
CA VAL A 73 2.40 -10.03 -17.60
C VAL A 73 3.89 -9.75 -17.62
N LYS A 74 4.28 -8.56 -18.06
CA LYS A 74 5.67 -8.08 -18.02
C LYS A 74 6.04 -7.63 -16.60
N GLY A 75 7.33 -7.68 -16.27
CA GLY A 75 7.87 -7.10 -15.02
C GLY A 75 7.36 -7.76 -13.74
N LEU A 76 6.63 -8.89 -13.80
CA LEU A 76 6.05 -9.53 -12.62
C LEU A 76 7.11 -10.01 -11.60
N ASP A 77 8.31 -10.27 -12.08
CA ASP A 77 9.46 -10.69 -11.26
C ASP A 77 10.30 -9.49 -10.78
N ASP A 78 10.06 -8.29 -11.30
CA ASP A 78 10.79 -7.04 -11.02
C ASP A 78 10.03 -6.13 -10.06
N VAL A 79 9.21 -6.73 -9.17
CA VAL A 79 8.41 -6.01 -8.17
C VAL A 79 9.16 -5.94 -6.85
N VAL A 80 9.15 -4.75 -6.24
CA VAL A 80 9.67 -4.49 -4.89
C VAL A 80 8.51 -4.07 -3.98
N ILE A 81 8.29 -4.78 -2.87
CA ILE A 81 7.26 -4.42 -1.90
C ILE A 81 7.92 -3.91 -0.63
N ILE A 82 7.60 -2.67 -0.25
CA ILE A 82 8.07 -2.04 0.99
C ILE A 82 6.99 -2.16 2.06
N ASN A 83 7.34 -2.83 3.15
CA ASN A 83 6.48 -3.05 4.31
C ASN A 83 6.72 -1.96 5.35
N VAL A 84 5.75 -1.08 5.54
CA VAL A 84 5.79 -0.08 6.62
C VAL A 84 5.33 -0.74 7.92
N LEU A 85 6.29 -1.07 8.78
CA LEU A 85 6.00 -1.75 10.05
C LEU A 85 5.25 -0.85 11.01
N ARG A 86 4.36 -1.44 11.81
CA ARG A 86 3.95 -2.86 11.97
C ARG A 86 2.66 -3.18 11.22
N ALA A 87 1.78 -2.18 11.04
CA ALA A 87 0.40 -2.37 10.59
C ALA A 87 0.30 -3.00 9.20
N ALA A 88 1.24 -2.72 8.30
CA ALA A 88 1.23 -3.23 6.93
C ALA A 88 1.56 -4.73 6.82
N THR A 89 2.17 -5.37 7.81
CA THR A 89 2.64 -6.76 7.71
C THR A 89 1.57 -7.74 7.17
N PRO A 90 0.33 -7.80 7.68
CA PRO A 90 -0.67 -8.70 7.11
C PRO A 90 -1.14 -8.26 5.71
N PHE A 91 -1.12 -6.97 5.41
CA PHE A 91 -1.50 -6.44 4.10
C PHE A 91 -0.46 -6.84 3.04
N VAL A 92 0.83 -6.71 3.37
CA VAL A 92 1.95 -7.17 2.54
C VAL A 92 1.95 -8.69 2.36
N GLU A 93 1.61 -9.48 3.39
CA GLU A 93 1.42 -10.93 3.22
C GLU A 93 0.40 -11.24 2.11
N GLY A 94 -0.63 -10.42 2.00
CA GLY A 94 -1.61 -10.50 0.93
C GLY A 94 -1.03 -10.17 -0.44
N LEU A 95 -0.28 -9.08 -0.57
CA LEU A 95 0.39 -8.66 -1.80
C LEU A 95 1.34 -9.74 -2.33
N LEU A 96 2.09 -10.39 -1.45
CA LEU A 96 2.99 -11.50 -1.80
C LEU A 96 2.28 -12.74 -2.37
N LYS A 97 0.94 -12.84 -2.27
CA LYS A 97 0.18 -13.88 -2.98
C LYS A 97 -0.07 -13.50 -4.44
N ALA A 98 -0.06 -12.22 -4.78
CA ALA A 98 -0.14 -11.73 -6.15
C ALA A 98 1.26 -11.64 -6.78
N PHE A 99 2.26 -11.23 -6.01
CA PHE A 99 3.66 -11.07 -6.41
C PHE A 99 4.60 -12.02 -5.66
N PRO A 100 4.58 -13.33 -5.95
CA PRO A 100 5.28 -14.32 -5.13
C PRO A 100 6.81 -14.25 -5.20
N ARG A 101 7.35 -13.53 -6.17
CA ARG A 101 8.80 -13.33 -6.37
C ARG A 101 9.27 -11.92 -6.02
N ALA A 102 8.38 -11.05 -5.55
CA ALA A 102 8.73 -9.68 -5.21
C ALA A 102 9.89 -9.62 -4.21
N LYS A 103 10.84 -8.73 -4.47
CA LYS A 103 11.83 -8.31 -3.48
C LYS A 103 11.09 -7.64 -2.32
N GLN A 104 11.61 -7.71 -1.11
CA GLN A 104 10.95 -7.13 0.04
C GLN A 104 11.88 -6.17 0.78
N GLY A 105 11.39 -4.95 0.98
CA GLY A 105 11.96 -3.99 1.90
C GLY A 105 11.10 -3.82 3.16
N VAL A 106 11.73 -3.33 4.22
CA VAL A 106 11.08 -3.08 5.50
C VAL A 106 11.54 -1.74 6.04
N ILE A 107 10.59 -0.90 6.44
CA ILE A 107 10.85 0.35 7.16
C ILE A 107 10.00 0.35 8.43
N SER A 108 10.64 0.55 9.58
CA SER A 108 9.97 0.83 10.85
C SER A 108 9.94 2.33 11.06
N ALA A 109 8.79 2.94 10.82
CA ALA A 109 8.55 4.35 11.03
C ALA A 109 7.33 4.52 11.96
N GLY A 110 7.45 5.42 12.92
CA GLY A 110 6.40 5.69 13.90
C GLY A 110 6.28 7.18 14.18
N ARG A 111 5.06 7.59 14.55
CA ARG A 111 4.80 8.95 15.02
C ARG A 111 5.44 9.14 16.40
N ASP A 112 6.03 10.29 16.63
CA ASP A 112 6.36 10.74 17.98
C ASP A 112 5.08 11.28 18.65
N GLU A 113 4.37 10.40 19.37
CA GLU A 113 3.12 10.75 20.02
C GLU A 113 3.31 11.76 21.17
N GLU A 114 4.52 11.81 21.78
CA GLU A 114 4.84 12.75 22.84
C GLU A 114 4.98 14.20 22.32
N ALA A 115 5.48 14.34 21.10
CA ALA A 115 5.61 15.64 20.44
C ALA A 115 4.26 16.19 19.94
N GLY A 116 3.30 15.29 19.63
CA GLY A 116 1.99 15.66 19.10
C GLY A 116 2.03 16.18 17.67
N MET A 117 0.88 16.57 17.15
CA MET A 117 0.73 17.16 15.82
C MET A 117 1.07 18.66 15.88
N ASN A 118 1.88 19.14 14.94
CA ASN A 118 2.22 20.57 14.84
C ASN A 118 1.08 21.38 14.19
N ASP A 119 1.25 22.71 14.11
CA ASP A 119 0.25 23.64 13.56
C ASP A 119 -0.02 23.39 12.05
N ASP A 120 0.90 22.74 11.34
CA ASP A 120 0.77 22.37 9.93
C ASP A 120 0.10 21.01 9.74
N GLY A 121 -0.36 20.35 10.83
CA GLY A 121 -1.00 19.05 10.80
C GLY A 121 -0.03 17.88 10.61
N GLU A 122 1.24 18.04 11.03
CA GLU A 122 2.29 17.03 10.90
C GLU A 122 2.64 16.42 12.24
N PHE A 123 2.97 15.13 12.21
CA PHE A 123 3.63 14.46 13.32
C PHE A 123 5.12 14.33 13.00
N PRO A 124 6.02 14.62 13.94
CA PRO A 124 7.41 14.18 13.84
C PRO A 124 7.44 12.66 13.70
N ILE A 125 8.24 12.16 12.76
CA ILE A 125 8.37 10.74 12.48
C ILE A 125 9.75 10.26 12.90
N THR A 126 9.78 9.20 13.69
CA THR A 126 11.01 8.48 14.04
C THR A 126 11.13 7.24 13.17
N VAL A 127 12.28 7.06 12.54
CA VAL A 127 12.61 5.86 11.76
C VAL A 127 13.62 5.04 12.55
N ASP A 128 13.21 3.88 13.03
CA ASP A 128 14.03 3.02 13.88
C ASP A 128 14.83 1.98 13.09
N TYR A 129 14.32 1.58 11.92
CA TYR A 129 14.92 0.52 11.13
C TYR A 129 14.57 0.65 9.65
N VAL A 130 15.60 0.56 8.81
CA VAL A 130 15.47 0.54 7.36
C VAL A 130 16.27 -0.64 6.82
N LYS A 131 15.62 -1.47 6.01
CA LYS A 131 16.27 -2.52 5.24
C LYS A 131 15.59 -2.62 3.88
N LEU A 132 16.23 -2.08 2.87
CA LEU A 132 15.73 -2.07 1.49
C LEU A 132 16.54 -3.02 0.61
N PRO A 133 15.95 -3.67 -0.38
CA PRO A 133 16.68 -4.30 -1.47
C PRO A 133 17.24 -3.22 -2.40
N GLU A 134 18.13 -3.60 -3.29
CA GLU A 134 18.52 -2.76 -4.42
C GLU A 134 17.29 -2.55 -5.32
N ILE A 135 17.00 -1.28 -5.62
CA ILE A 135 15.96 -0.83 -6.54
C ILE A 135 16.63 -0.41 -7.84
N THR A 136 16.06 -0.79 -8.97
CA THR A 136 16.55 -0.45 -10.31
C THR A 136 15.50 0.35 -11.08
N GLU A 137 15.89 0.91 -12.22
CA GLU A 137 14.98 1.66 -13.10
C GLU A 137 13.88 0.79 -13.71
N ASP A 138 14.08 -0.53 -13.78
CA ASP A 138 13.10 -1.50 -14.31
C ASP A 138 12.13 -2.04 -13.23
N ASP A 139 12.32 -1.67 -11.97
CA ASP A 139 11.50 -2.18 -10.86
C ASP A 139 10.17 -1.42 -10.74
N THR A 140 9.09 -2.14 -10.46
CA THR A 140 7.83 -1.60 -9.95
C THR A 140 7.88 -1.62 -8.43
N VAL A 141 7.83 -0.46 -7.77
CA VAL A 141 7.89 -0.34 -6.31
C VAL A 141 6.50 -0.12 -5.73
N ILE A 142 6.10 -0.95 -4.76
CA ILE A 142 4.82 -0.82 -4.03
C ILE A 142 5.12 -0.59 -2.55
N ILE A 143 4.87 0.63 -2.07
CA ILE A 143 4.96 0.97 -0.64
C ILE A 143 3.58 0.74 -0.03
N ALA A 144 3.49 -0.19 0.93
CA ALA A 144 2.22 -0.58 1.51
C ALA A 144 2.10 -0.13 2.97
N ASP A 145 1.05 0.63 3.25
CA ASP A 145 0.57 0.96 4.59
C ASP A 145 -0.96 0.91 4.59
N PRO A 146 -1.63 0.16 5.46
CA PRO A 146 -3.09 0.08 5.45
C PRO A 146 -3.80 1.41 5.71
N MET A 147 -3.12 2.43 6.24
CA MET A 147 -3.72 3.71 6.59
C MET A 147 -2.86 4.90 6.15
N LEU A 148 -3.36 5.70 5.22
CA LEU A 148 -2.75 6.97 4.82
C LEU A 148 -3.54 8.12 5.47
N ALA A 149 -3.14 8.53 6.68
CA ALA A 149 -3.84 9.55 7.48
C ALA A 149 -3.34 10.98 7.16
N THR A 150 -2.29 11.47 7.85
CA THR A 150 -1.73 12.80 7.62
C THR A 150 -0.72 12.85 6.46
N GLY A 151 -0.23 11.70 6.02
CA GLY A 151 0.84 11.59 5.03
C GLY A 151 2.26 11.66 5.61
N SER A 152 2.46 12.17 6.83
CA SER A 152 3.81 12.41 7.40
C SER A 152 4.69 11.14 7.39
N THR A 153 4.16 10.00 7.84
CA THR A 153 4.90 8.71 7.81
C THR A 153 5.25 8.31 6.39
N MET A 154 4.29 8.45 5.46
CA MET A 154 4.49 8.03 4.08
C MET A 154 5.52 8.91 3.37
N CYS A 155 5.50 10.23 3.55
CA CYS A 155 6.52 11.13 3.00
C CYS A 155 7.91 10.75 3.52
N THR A 156 8.08 10.53 4.82
CA THR A 156 9.35 10.05 5.40
C THR A 156 9.79 8.70 4.82
N VAL A 157 8.86 7.76 4.60
CA VAL A 157 9.17 6.47 3.98
C VAL A 157 9.60 6.63 2.53
N LEU A 158 8.90 7.48 1.76
CA LEU A 158 9.25 7.78 0.36
C LEU A 158 10.63 8.41 0.25
N ASP A 159 10.98 9.37 1.12
CA ASP A 159 12.33 9.93 1.19
C ASP A 159 13.38 8.81 1.34
N HIS A 160 13.19 7.89 2.27
CA HIS A 160 14.13 6.78 2.47
C HIS A 160 14.18 5.79 1.32
N VAL A 161 13.07 5.56 0.62
CA VAL A 161 13.01 4.62 -0.51
C VAL A 161 13.69 5.21 -1.74
N LEU A 162 13.59 6.53 -1.93
CA LEU A 162 14.13 7.23 -3.09
C LEU A 162 15.56 7.80 -2.85
N ASP A 163 16.04 7.81 -1.60
CA ASP A 163 17.36 8.31 -1.25
C ASP A 163 18.47 7.39 -1.81
N ASP A 164 19.37 7.97 -2.62
CA ASP A 164 20.48 7.28 -3.27
C ASP A 164 20.07 6.04 -4.14
N GLN A 165 18.79 5.94 -4.54
CA GLN A 165 18.29 4.89 -5.45
C GLN A 165 17.91 5.48 -6.82
N PRO A 166 18.01 4.70 -7.91
CA PRO A 166 17.40 5.07 -9.18
C PRO A 166 15.89 5.26 -9.04
N SER A 167 15.31 6.14 -9.86
CA SER A 167 13.84 6.21 -9.95
C SER A 167 13.31 4.93 -10.56
N PRO A 168 12.40 4.20 -9.89
CA PRO A 168 11.79 3.01 -10.45
C PRO A 168 10.90 3.35 -11.67
N GLU A 169 10.57 2.35 -12.50
CA GLU A 169 9.64 2.51 -13.62
C GLU A 169 8.27 2.97 -13.11
N ASP A 170 7.75 2.27 -12.09
CA ASP A 170 6.49 2.61 -11.43
C ASP A 170 6.68 2.69 -9.91
N LEU A 171 6.03 3.66 -9.29
CA LEU A 171 6.03 3.85 -7.84
C LEU A 171 4.60 3.98 -7.33
N PHE A 172 4.14 2.99 -6.57
CA PHE A 172 2.81 2.96 -5.98
C PHE A 172 2.87 3.12 -4.46
N VAL A 173 2.01 3.99 -3.93
CA VAL A 173 1.65 4.02 -2.51
C VAL A 173 0.30 3.36 -2.36
N LEU A 174 0.23 2.25 -1.66
CA LEU A 174 -0.98 1.46 -1.52
C LEU A 174 -1.51 1.46 -0.09
N SER A 175 -2.77 1.89 0.07
CA SER A 175 -3.47 1.88 1.35
C SER A 175 -4.85 1.20 1.29
N ALA A 176 -5.34 0.73 2.44
CA ALA A 176 -6.72 0.26 2.56
C ALA A 176 -7.68 1.42 2.79
N VAL A 177 -7.27 2.42 3.57
CA VAL A 177 -8.05 3.62 3.88
C VAL A 177 -7.14 4.83 3.87
N SER A 178 -7.59 5.90 3.21
CA SER A 178 -6.89 7.18 3.13
C SER A 178 -7.77 8.33 3.59
N ALA A 179 -7.15 9.39 4.11
CA ALA A 179 -7.80 10.68 4.31
C ALA A 179 -7.36 11.67 3.22
N PRO A 180 -8.21 12.64 2.84
CA PRO A 180 -7.87 13.63 1.81
C PRO A 180 -6.57 14.39 2.12
N ALA A 181 -6.35 14.75 3.38
CA ALA A 181 -5.15 15.48 3.80
C ALA A 181 -3.85 14.71 3.52
N GLY A 182 -3.85 13.38 3.78
CA GLY A 182 -2.67 12.55 3.52
C GLY A 182 -2.44 12.30 2.04
N LEU A 183 -3.52 12.11 1.26
CA LEU A 183 -3.42 11.97 -0.18
C LEU A 183 -2.84 13.24 -0.82
N LEU A 184 -3.40 14.40 -0.50
CA LEU A 184 -2.95 15.69 -1.02
C LEU A 184 -1.47 15.94 -0.69
N ARG A 185 -1.07 15.70 0.56
CA ARG A 185 0.33 15.89 0.96
C ARG A 185 1.29 15.01 0.16
N VAL A 186 1.01 13.72 0.07
CA VAL A 186 1.89 12.80 -0.65
C VAL A 186 1.92 13.13 -2.14
N ALA A 187 0.78 13.50 -2.75
CA ALA A 187 0.71 13.91 -4.15
C ALA A 187 1.53 15.19 -4.42
N ASP A 188 1.48 16.16 -3.49
CA ASP A 188 2.22 17.43 -3.62
C ASP A 188 3.73 17.22 -3.47
N GLU A 189 4.17 16.41 -2.48
CA GLU A 189 5.59 16.19 -2.19
C GLU A 189 6.23 15.16 -3.13
N PHE A 190 5.46 14.15 -3.59
CA PHE A 190 5.93 13.03 -4.42
C PHE A 190 5.01 12.81 -5.64
N PRO A 191 4.96 13.77 -6.58
CA PRO A 191 4.05 13.70 -7.74
C PRO A 191 4.35 12.54 -8.70
N GLN A 192 5.49 11.86 -8.55
CA GLN A 192 5.85 10.65 -9.30
C GLN A 192 5.24 9.36 -8.69
N ALA A 193 4.60 9.43 -7.52
CA ALA A 193 4.00 8.28 -6.88
C ALA A 193 2.50 8.21 -7.19
N ASP A 194 2.05 7.09 -7.73
CA ASP A 194 0.64 6.79 -7.90
C ASP A 194 0.02 6.32 -6.57
N LEU A 195 -0.99 7.04 -6.10
CA LEU A 195 -1.65 6.75 -4.83
C LEU A 195 -2.86 5.84 -5.07
N LEU A 196 -2.83 4.62 -4.52
CA LEU A 196 -3.92 3.65 -4.62
C LEU A 196 -4.55 3.40 -3.26
N THR A 197 -5.88 3.44 -3.20
CA THR A 197 -6.62 3.19 -1.97
C THR A 197 -7.92 2.42 -2.21
N VAL A 198 -8.42 1.69 -1.22
CA VAL A 198 -9.75 1.04 -1.31
C VAL A 198 -10.87 1.98 -0.90
N SER A 199 -10.58 2.94 -0.01
CA SER A 199 -11.54 3.97 0.42
C SER A 199 -10.84 5.27 0.77
N ILE A 200 -11.44 6.38 0.33
CA ILE A 200 -11.12 7.71 0.84
C ILE A 200 -12.20 8.04 1.88
N ASP A 201 -11.79 8.31 3.11
CA ASP A 201 -12.67 8.62 4.23
C ASP A 201 -12.76 10.13 4.47
N ASP A 202 -13.73 10.56 5.30
CA ASP A 202 -14.19 11.95 5.30
C ASP A 202 -13.16 12.97 5.82
N TYR A 203 -12.51 12.67 6.96
CA TYR A 203 -11.59 13.62 7.62
C TYR A 203 -10.69 12.94 8.66
N LEU A 204 -9.78 13.73 9.24
CA LEU A 204 -8.98 13.35 10.41
C LEU A 204 -9.54 14.02 11.66
N ASN A 205 -9.60 13.28 12.78
CA ASN A 205 -9.89 13.90 14.08
C ASN A 205 -8.65 14.63 14.64
N ASP A 206 -8.80 15.26 15.81
CA ASP A 206 -7.74 16.06 16.48
C ASP A 206 -6.50 15.20 16.85
N ASP A 207 -6.66 13.88 16.99
CA ASP A 207 -5.56 12.94 17.26
C ASP A 207 -4.94 12.39 15.95
N GLY A 208 -5.38 12.86 14.77
CA GLY A 208 -4.89 12.42 13.47
C GLY A 208 -5.38 11.02 13.05
N PHE A 209 -6.46 10.51 13.62
CA PHE A 209 -7.11 9.28 13.17
C PHE A 209 -8.09 9.55 12.04
N ILE A 210 -8.11 8.65 11.05
CA ILE A 210 -9.07 8.68 9.94
C ILE A 210 -10.48 8.39 10.46
N ILE A 211 -11.48 9.20 10.06
CA ILE A 211 -12.87 9.06 10.42
C ILE A 211 -13.72 8.86 9.14
N PRO A 212 -14.53 7.78 9.08
CA PRO A 212 -14.82 6.76 10.08
C PRO A 212 -13.66 5.77 10.31
N GLY A 213 -12.71 5.61 9.38
CA GLY A 213 -11.52 4.81 9.52
C GLY A 213 -11.76 3.34 9.82
N LEU A 214 -10.76 2.70 10.43
CA LEU A 214 -10.82 1.31 10.91
C LEU A 214 -10.14 1.14 12.28
N GLY A 215 -9.90 2.26 13.00
CA GLY A 215 -9.16 2.29 14.27
C GLY A 215 -7.66 2.12 14.08
N ASP A 216 -6.90 1.86 15.14
CA ASP A 216 -5.48 1.56 15.04
C ASP A 216 -5.28 0.15 14.43
N ALA A 217 -4.73 0.11 13.22
CA ALA A 217 -4.55 -1.15 12.50
C ALA A 217 -3.46 -2.03 13.13
N GLY A 218 -2.42 -1.43 13.71
CA GLY A 218 -1.35 -2.14 14.39
C GLY A 218 -1.88 -2.85 15.63
N ASP A 219 -2.55 -2.12 16.51
CA ASP A 219 -3.11 -2.65 17.75
C ASP A 219 -4.18 -3.71 17.49
N ARG A 220 -5.06 -3.48 16.51
CA ARG A 220 -6.07 -4.46 16.11
C ARG A 220 -5.46 -5.72 15.52
N ALA A 221 -4.37 -5.60 14.74
CA ALA A 221 -3.69 -6.75 14.14
C ALA A 221 -2.86 -7.55 15.14
N PHE A 222 -2.23 -6.88 16.14
CA PHE A 222 -1.22 -7.50 17.00
C PHE A 222 -1.61 -7.60 18.48
N ARG A 223 -2.75 -7.04 18.91
CA ARG A 223 -3.20 -7.01 20.31
C ARG A 223 -2.18 -6.35 21.24
N THR A 224 -1.74 -5.16 20.91
CA THR A 224 -0.72 -4.42 21.66
C THR A 224 -1.28 -3.36 22.60
N GLN A 225 -2.60 -3.31 22.76
CA GLN A 225 -3.31 -2.55 23.81
C GLN A 225 -3.56 -3.39 25.04
#